data_4aa549f8cfc9ca54475ab3caa6613768
#
_entry.id   4aa549f8cfc9ca54475ab3caa6613768
#
_cell.length_a   1.000
_cell.length_b   1.000
_cell.length_c   1.000
_cell.angle_alpha   90.00
_cell.angle_beta   90.00
_cell.angle_gamma   90.00
#
_symmetry.space_group_name_H-M   'P 1'
#
loop_
_entity.id
_entity.type
_entity.pdbx_description
1 polymer ?
#
loop_
_entity_poly.entity_id
_entity_poly.type
_entity_poly.pdbx_seq_one_letter_code
_entity_poly.pdbx_strand_id
1 'polypeptide(L)'
;MAALVKCFVLRPRMNRFISGNRVYERDHISVAFVVKKHFADSSEEGLAYKHYGGDDTIDTLHTSILEEIYQCRRDDVKDNSSDFMDKLVRLPHWMLKIVVNILFFLDHRGKVPFDLIKADPNYASIFLTNLGSIGLQSGYHHLNNWGTNSFFCVIGKKHLAPEWHEDGSYTVRPVIGLGLTVDERIGDGYYYSGTVRLLKKLMENPELLEQPFSTPVEY
;
A
#
# COMPACT_ATOMS: atom_id res chain seq x y z
N MET A 1 -9.06 0.29 1.93
CA MET A 1 -8.39 0.20 0.61
C MET A 1 -9.12 1.02 -0.45
N ALA A 2 -10.42 0.80 -0.74
CA ALA A 2 -11.18 1.56 -1.75
C ALA A 2 -11.04 3.08 -1.63
N ALA A 3 -11.19 3.64 -0.42
CA ALA A 3 -11.01 5.07 -0.18
C ALA A 3 -9.60 5.58 -0.55
N LEU A 4 -8.55 4.79 -0.32
CA LEU A 4 -7.19 5.15 -0.74
C LEU A 4 -7.05 5.12 -2.26
N VAL A 5 -7.56 4.08 -2.93
CA VAL A 5 -7.53 4.01 -4.41
C VAL A 5 -8.27 5.20 -5.01
N LYS A 6 -9.49 5.52 -4.53
CA LYS A 6 -10.23 6.70 -4.98
C LYS A 6 -9.47 8.01 -4.73
N CYS A 7 -8.78 8.14 -3.60
CA CYS A 7 -7.89 9.28 -3.36
C CYS A 7 -6.78 9.38 -4.43
N PHE A 8 -6.16 8.27 -4.82
CA PHE A 8 -5.11 8.28 -5.83
C PHE A 8 -5.65 8.59 -7.24
N VAL A 9 -6.85 8.11 -7.56
CA VAL A 9 -7.53 8.48 -8.82
C VAL A 9 -7.82 9.97 -8.89
N LEU A 10 -8.42 10.54 -7.82
CA LEU A 10 -8.83 11.95 -7.79
C LEU A 10 -7.66 12.92 -7.51
N ARG A 11 -6.54 12.41 -7.01
CA ARG A 11 -5.35 13.19 -6.67
C ARG A 11 -4.08 12.55 -7.25
N PRO A 12 -3.86 12.69 -8.56
CA PRO A 12 -2.85 11.91 -9.30
C PRO A 12 -1.41 12.14 -8.85
N ARG A 13 -1.07 13.28 -8.22
CA ARG A 13 0.28 13.46 -7.64
C ARG A 13 0.61 12.44 -6.56
N MET A 14 -0.41 11.84 -5.89
CA MET A 14 -0.19 10.75 -4.94
C MET A 14 0.36 9.49 -5.62
N ASN A 15 0.13 9.33 -6.94
CA ASN A 15 0.59 8.20 -7.74
C ASN A 15 1.96 8.43 -8.40
N ARG A 16 2.75 9.37 -7.85
CA ARG A 16 4.11 9.65 -8.30
C ARG A 16 5.15 8.85 -7.53
N PHE A 17 6.32 8.74 -8.11
CA PHE A 17 7.48 8.11 -7.49
C PHE A 17 8.78 8.78 -7.95
N ILE A 18 9.86 8.50 -7.22
CA ILE A 18 11.20 8.99 -7.53
C ILE A 18 12.03 7.83 -8.07
N SER A 19 12.67 8.04 -9.20
CA SER A 19 13.70 7.15 -9.73
C SER A 19 14.80 7.98 -10.40
N GLY A 20 16.07 7.67 -10.13
CA GLY A 20 17.22 8.37 -10.69
C GLY A 20 17.19 9.89 -10.47
N ASN A 21 16.73 10.36 -9.30
CA ASN A 21 16.56 11.79 -8.95
C ASN A 21 15.52 12.54 -9.79
N ARG A 22 14.60 11.84 -10.41
CA ARG A 22 13.51 12.42 -11.19
C ARG A 22 12.17 11.96 -10.68
N VAL A 23 11.16 12.81 -10.79
CA VAL A 23 9.77 12.49 -10.44
C VAL A 23 9.09 11.91 -11.68
N TYR A 24 8.42 10.79 -11.50
CA TYR A 24 7.59 10.12 -12.49
C TYR A 24 6.16 9.99 -11.97
N GLU A 25 5.21 9.91 -12.86
CA GLU A 25 3.81 9.59 -12.57
C GLU A 25 3.50 8.22 -13.15
N ARG A 26 2.80 7.36 -12.38
CA ARG A 26 2.41 6.03 -12.84
C ARG A 26 1.18 6.17 -13.73
N ASP A 27 1.09 5.33 -14.73
CA ASP A 27 -0.06 5.21 -15.64
C ASP A 27 -1.22 4.37 -15.06
N HIS A 28 -0.96 3.64 -13.97
CA HIS A 28 -1.93 2.82 -13.27
C HIS A 28 -1.76 2.94 -11.75
N ILE A 29 -2.78 2.57 -11.00
CA ILE A 29 -2.72 2.50 -9.53
C ILE A 29 -2.58 1.03 -9.15
N SER A 30 -1.51 0.72 -8.44
CA SER A 30 -1.26 -0.63 -7.93
C SER A 30 -1.31 -0.61 -6.41
N VAL A 31 -1.92 -1.64 -5.84
CA VAL A 31 -1.99 -1.85 -4.40
C VAL A 31 -1.35 -3.17 -4.05
N ALA A 32 -0.37 -3.13 -3.16
CA ALA A 32 0.23 -4.31 -2.56
C ALA A 32 -0.20 -4.42 -1.10
N PHE A 33 -0.47 -5.62 -0.64
CA PHE A 33 -0.78 -5.89 0.75
C PHE A 33 -0.33 -7.28 1.18
N VAL A 34 -0.01 -7.41 2.47
CA VAL A 34 0.46 -8.66 3.05
C VAL A 34 -0.73 -9.52 3.46
N VAL A 35 -0.70 -10.79 3.08
CA VAL A 35 -1.67 -11.82 3.49
C VAL A 35 -0.94 -12.90 4.26
N LYS A 36 -1.26 -13.09 5.53
CA LYS A 36 -0.72 -14.19 6.31
C LYS A 36 -1.46 -15.48 5.95
N LYS A 37 -0.74 -16.54 5.54
CA LYS A 37 -1.35 -17.83 5.17
C LYS A 37 -2.02 -18.45 6.38
N HIS A 38 -1.33 -18.49 7.51
CA HIS A 38 -1.86 -18.95 8.80
C HIS A 38 -1.46 -17.99 9.92
N PHE A 39 -2.26 -17.85 10.97
CA PHE A 39 -1.92 -17.04 12.14
C PHE A 39 -1.00 -17.83 13.10
N ALA A 40 0.25 -18.06 12.69
CA ALA A 40 1.30 -18.69 13.47
C ALA A 40 2.65 -17.99 13.22
N ASP A 41 3.56 -18.03 14.19
CA ASP A 41 4.85 -17.34 14.11
C ASP A 41 5.72 -17.81 12.94
N SER A 42 5.65 -19.11 12.62
CA SER A 42 6.39 -19.74 11.53
C SER A 42 5.66 -19.73 10.18
N SER A 43 4.48 -19.10 10.10
CA SER A 43 3.70 -19.09 8.86
C SER A 43 4.28 -18.12 7.84
N GLU A 44 4.38 -18.59 6.60
CA GLU A 44 4.75 -17.77 5.46
C GLU A 44 3.72 -16.66 5.23
N GLU A 45 4.20 -15.54 4.70
CA GLU A 45 3.38 -14.42 4.26
C GLU A 45 3.29 -14.46 2.74
N GLY A 46 2.07 -14.34 2.21
CA GLY A 46 1.84 -14.13 0.80
C GLY A 46 1.74 -12.62 0.52
N LEU A 47 2.19 -12.23 -0.65
CA LEU A 47 2.07 -10.85 -1.14
C LEU A 47 0.99 -10.80 -2.20
N ALA A 48 -0.04 -10.01 -1.95
CA ALA A 48 -1.09 -9.72 -2.90
C ALA A 48 -0.74 -8.42 -3.65
N TYR A 49 -0.90 -8.42 -4.97
CA TYR A 49 -0.60 -7.28 -5.82
C TYR A 49 -1.68 -7.13 -6.89
N LYS A 50 -2.40 -6.01 -6.88
CA LYS A 50 -3.51 -5.74 -7.80
C LYS A 50 -3.46 -4.33 -8.37
N HIS A 51 -4.02 -4.19 -9.58
CA HIS A 51 -4.19 -2.93 -10.28
C HIS A 51 -5.64 -2.47 -10.19
N TYR A 52 -5.84 -1.16 -10.04
CA TYR A 52 -7.15 -0.51 -10.00
C TYR A 52 -7.13 0.76 -10.82
N GLY A 53 -8.32 1.21 -11.24
CA GLY A 53 -8.49 2.39 -12.08
C GLY A 53 -9.70 3.23 -11.69
N GLY A 54 -10.01 4.21 -12.53
CA GLY A 54 -11.13 5.14 -12.31
C GLY A 54 -12.50 4.50 -12.42
N ASP A 55 -12.64 3.41 -13.17
CA ASP A 55 -13.93 2.72 -13.40
C ASP A 55 -14.27 1.73 -12.28
N ASP A 56 -13.30 1.42 -11.37
CA ASP A 56 -13.55 0.54 -10.25
C ASP A 56 -14.43 1.18 -9.19
N THR A 57 -15.09 0.31 -8.42
CA THR A 57 -15.95 0.64 -7.28
C THR A 57 -15.52 -0.16 -6.05
N ILE A 58 -16.14 0.09 -4.90
CA ILE A 58 -15.89 -0.72 -3.70
C ILE A 58 -16.22 -2.20 -3.93
N ASP A 59 -17.22 -2.54 -4.72
CA ASP A 59 -17.65 -3.92 -4.97
C ASP A 59 -16.66 -4.66 -5.87
N THR A 60 -16.18 -4.03 -6.96
CA THR A 60 -15.16 -4.63 -7.83
C THR A 60 -13.87 -4.88 -7.06
N LEU A 61 -13.46 -3.90 -6.25
CA LEU A 61 -12.28 -4.00 -5.40
C LEU A 61 -12.45 -5.07 -4.32
N HIS A 62 -13.59 -5.15 -3.65
CA HIS A 62 -13.87 -6.16 -2.62
C HIS A 62 -13.77 -7.58 -3.20
N THR A 63 -14.43 -7.83 -4.33
CA THR A 63 -14.37 -9.13 -5.03
C THR A 63 -12.94 -9.50 -5.39
N SER A 64 -12.20 -8.58 -5.99
CA SER A 64 -10.80 -8.77 -6.37
C SER A 64 -9.88 -9.09 -5.17
N ILE A 65 -10.10 -8.42 -4.02
CA ILE A 65 -9.33 -8.69 -2.79
C ILE A 65 -9.62 -10.09 -2.24
N LEU A 66 -10.89 -10.49 -2.19
CA LEU A 66 -11.26 -11.82 -1.70
C LEU A 66 -10.65 -12.93 -2.55
N GLU A 67 -10.69 -12.78 -3.87
CA GLU A 67 -10.06 -13.72 -4.80
C GLU A 67 -8.55 -13.82 -4.53
N GLU A 68 -7.86 -12.69 -4.35
CA GLU A 68 -6.42 -12.67 -4.11
C GLU A 68 -6.06 -13.28 -2.76
N ILE A 69 -6.80 -12.97 -1.69
CA ILE A 69 -6.61 -13.59 -0.38
C ILE A 69 -6.81 -15.11 -0.46
N TYR A 70 -7.81 -15.55 -1.21
CA TYR A 70 -8.05 -16.97 -1.42
C TYR A 70 -6.89 -17.64 -2.15
N GLN A 71 -6.40 -17.03 -3.22
CA GLN A 71 -5.24 -17.53 -3.97
C GLN A 71 -3.97 -17.58 -3.11
N CYS A 72 -3.67 -16.50 -2.36
CA CYS A 72 -2.50 -16.43 -1.48
C CYS A 72 -2.52 -17.47 -0.34
N ARG A 73 -3.72 -17.91 0.09
CA ARG A 73 -3.87 -18.91 1.16
C ARG A 73 -3.81 -20.35 0.68
N ARG A 74 -3.78 -20.58 -0.62
CA ARG A 74 -3.62 -21.93 -1.17
C ARG A 74 -2.17 -22.36 -1.04
N ASP A 75 -1.94 -23.52 -0.43
CA ASP A 75 -0.61 -24.09 -0.18
C ASP A 75 0.10 -24.58 -1.44
N ASP A 76 -0.64 -24.76 -2.56
CA ASP A 76 -0.12 -25.21 -3.85
C ASP A 76 0.46 -24.08 -4.70
N VAL A 77 0.26 -22.83 -4.32
CA VAL A 77 0.79 -21.66 -5.06
C VAL A 77 2.12 -21.22 -4.45
N LYS A 78 3.22 -21.57 -5.15
CA LYS A 78 4.55 -21.02 -4.83
C LYS A 78 4.64 -19.58 -5.36
N ASP A 79 5.06 -18.68 -4.51
CA ASP A 79 5.36 -17.31 -4.91
C ASP A 79 6.69 -17.28 -5.67
N ASN A 80 6.64 -16.89 -6.95
CA ASN A 80 7.83 -16.82 -7.81
C ASN A 80 8.89 -15.83 -7.28
N SER A 81 8.50 -14.83 -6.51
CA SER A 81 9.43 -13.90 -5.87
C SER A 81 10.23 -14.56 -4.75
N SER A 82 9.61 -15.47 -3.98
CA SER A 82 10.29 -16.25 -2.93
C SER A 82 11.35 -17.19 -3.54
N ASP A 83 11.04 -17.86 -4.66
CA ASP A 83 11.98 -18.77 -5.34
C ASP A 83 13.24 -18.04 -5.85
N PHE A 84 13.10 -16.80 -6.30
CA PHE A 84 14.24 -15.98 -6.73
C PHE A 84 15.11 -15.56 -5.54
N MET A 85 14.47 -15.10 -4.47
CA MET A 85 15.18 -14.72 -3.24
C MET A 85 15.90 -15.91 -2.59
N ASP A 86 15.27 -17.08 -2.57
CA ASP A 86 15.86 -18.31 -2.05
C ASP A 86 17.11 -18.73 -2.84
N LYS A 87 17.11 -18.56 -4.15
CA LYS A 87 18.30 -18.79 -4.98
C LYS A 87 19.40 -17.80 -4.72
N LEU A 88 19.06 -16.51 -4.50
CA LEU A 88 20.03 -15.47 -4.14
C LEU A 88 20.71 -15.75 -2.78
N VAL A 89 19.94 -16.12 -1.78
CA VAL A 89 20.47 -16.39 -0.42
C VAL A 89 21.44 -17.58 -0.38
N ARG A 90 21.36 -18.52 -1.34
CA ARG A 90 22.28 -19.65 -1.47
C ARG A 90 23.66 -19.27 -2.03
N LEU A 91 23.79 -18.04 -2.56
CA LEU A 91 25.08 -17.57 -3.08
C LEU A 91 26.07 -17.28 -1.94
N PRO A 92 27.39 -17.46 -2.15
CA PRO A 92 28.39 -16.97 -1.22
C PRO A 92 28.21 -15.47 -0.95
N HIS A 93 28.43 -15.04 0.28
CA HIS A 93 28.15 -13.66 0.72
C HIS A 93 28.76 -12.57 -0.17
N TRP A 94 29.99 -12.79 -0.66
CA TRP A 94 30.66 -11.83 -1.54
C TRP A 94 29.97 -11.72 -2.91
N MET A 95 29.46 -12.83 -3.47
CA MET A 95 28.68 -12.82 -4.71
C MET A 95 27.32 -12.16 -4.49
N LEU A 96 26.63 -12.49 -3.40
CA LEU A 96 25.36 -11.87 -3.02
C LEU A 96 25.51 -10.35 -2.94
N LYS A 97 26.58 -9.85 -2.31
CA LYS A 97 26.88 -8.42 -2.21
C LYS A 97 27.03 -7.76 -3.58
N ILE A 98 27.71 -8.41 -4.52
CA ILE A 98 27.88 -7.89 -5.89
C ILE A 98 26.52 -7.82 -6.59
N VAL A 99 25.74 -8.90 -6.56
CA VAL A 99 24.41 -8.96 -7.21
C VAL A 99 23.48 -7.89 -6.63
N VAL A 100 23.42 -7.77 -5.30
CA VAL A 100 22.57 -6.77 -4.63
C VAL A 100 23.02 -5.35 -5.01
N ASN A 101 24.32 -5.04 -5.04
CA ASN A 101 24.82 -3.73 -5.47
C ASN A 101 24.47 -3.42 -6.94
N ILE A 102 24.52 -4.42 -7.82
CA ILE A 102 24.09 -4.25 -9.23
C ILE A 102 22.59 -3.97 -9.30
N LEU A 103 21.78 -4.72 -8.54
CA LEU A 103 20.34 -4.49 -8.50
C LEU A 103 19.99 -3.08 -7.99
N PHE A 104 20.60 -2.62 -6.90
CA PHE A 104 20.42 -1.24 -6.41
C PHE A 104 20.86 -0.19 -7.42
N PHE A 105 21.98 -0.44 -8.13
CA PHE A 105 22.44 0.46 -9.18
C PHE A 105 21.44 0.54 -10.34
N LEU A 106 20.86 -0.59 -10.75
CA LEU A 106 19.82 -0.66 -11.78
C LEU A 106 18.52 -0.01 -11.31
N ASP A 107 18.11 -0.26 -10.06
CA ASP A 107 16.92 0.34 -9.45
C ASP A 107 17.00 1.87 -9.43
N HIS A 108 18.12 2.39 -8.93
CA HIS A 108 18.34 3.84 -8.91
C HIS A 108 18.29 4.48 -10.31
N ARG A 109 18.52 3.71 -11.36
CA ARG A 109 18.44 4.15 -12.77
C ARG A 109 17.15 3.78 -13.48
N GLY A 110 16.20 3.15 -12.78
CA GLY A 110 14.95 2.68 -13.38
C GLY A 110 15.16 1.62 -14.47
N LYS A 111 16.20 0.78 -14.32
CA LYS A 111 16.58 -0.24 -15.32
C LYS A 111 16.50 -1.68 -14.80
N VAL A 112 15.84 -1.90 -13.68
CA VAL A 112 15.59 -3.27 -13.21
C VAL A 112 14.67 -3.98 -14.22
N PRO A 113 14.94 -5.23 -14.59
CA PRO A 113 14.07 -5.99 -15.48
C PRO A 113 12.65 -6.08 -14.93
N PHE A 114 11.65 -5.78 -15.77
CA PHE A 114 10.24 -5.72 -15.37
C PHE A 114 9.75 -7.01 -14.71
N ASP A 115 10.21 -8.18 -15.22
CA ASP A 115 9.81 -9.47 -14.65
C ASP A 115 10.22 -9.69 -13.19
N LEU A 116 11.25 -8.98 -12.72
CA LEU A 116 11.68 -9.03 -11.32
C LEU A 116 10.85 -8.12 -10.39
N ILE A 117 10.22 -7.08 -10.95
CA ILE A 117 9.55 -6.04 -10.16
C ILE A 117 8.03 -6.02 -10.31
N LYS A 118 7.47 -6.73 -11.30
CA LYS A 118 6.03 -6.70 -11.62
C LYS A 118 5.10 -7.13 -10.47
N ALA A 119 5.60 -7.92 -9.54
CA ALA A 119 4.88 -8.38 -8.35
C ALA A 119 5.58 -7.96 -7.05
N ASP A 120 6.62 -7.12 -7.12
CA ASP A 120 7.31 -6.64 -5.93
C ASP A 120 6.49 -5.49 -5.28
N PRO A 121 6.05 -5.65 -4.02
CA PRO A 121 5.25 -4.65 -3.32
C PRO A 121 5.98 -3.30 -3.18
N ASN A 122 7.31 -3.30 -3.23
CA ASN A 122 8.11 -2.09 -3.16
C ASN A 122 8.01 -1.22 -4.43
N TYR A 123 7.37 -1.72 -5.48
CA TYR A 123 7.06 -0.96 -6.70
C TYR A 123 5.57 -0.58 -6.81
N ALA A 124 4.74 -0.93 -5.81
CA ALA A 124 3.33 -0.54 -5.79
C ALA A 124 3.13 0.96 -5.57
N SER A 125 1.98 1.48 -6.04
CA SER A 125 1.52 2.84 -5.72
C SER A 125 1.20 2.97 -4.23
N ILE A 126 0.51 1.97 -3.69
CA ILE A 126 0.09 1.90 -2.30
C ILE A 126 0.58 0.58 -1.71
N PHE A 127 1.36 0.64 -0.64
CA PHE A 127 1.66 -0.54 0.16
C PHE A 127 0.85 -0.48 1.45
N LEU A 128 0.09 -1.54 1.72
CA LEU A 128 -0.85 -1.57 2.84
C LEU A 128 -0.58 -2.77 3.74
N THR A 129 -0.57 -2.53 5.04
CA THR A 129 -0.55 -3.59 6.06
C THR A 129 -1.66 -3.41 7.06
N ASN A 130 -2.23 -4.53 7.54
CA ASN A 130 -3.32 -4.53 8.52
C ASN A 130 -2.87 -5.15 9.84
N LEU A 131 -2.28 -4.33 10.69
CA LEU A 131 -1.88 -4.71 12.05
C LEU A 131 -3.10 -4.95 12.97
N GLY A 132 -4.25 -4.37 12.63
CA GLY A 132 -5.50 -4.60 13.36
C GLY A 132 -5.94 -6.07 13.33
N SER A 133 -5.61 -6.81 12.28
CA SER A 133 -5.92 -8.24 12.15
C SER A 133 -5.19 -9.12 13.20
N ILE A 134 -4.09 -8.63 13.75
CA ILE A 134 -3.30 -9.25 14.81
C ILE A 134 -3.37 -8.50 16.14
N GLY A 135 -4.37 -7.60 16.29
CA GLY A 135 -4.67 -6.92 17.54
C GLY A 135 -3.80 -5.71 17.88
N LEU A 136 -2.95 -5.24 16.96
CA LEU A 136 -2.04 -4.11 17.19
C LEU A 136 -2.65 -2.77 16.77
N GLN A 137 -2.19 -1.70 17.39
CA GLN A 137 -2.49 -0.33 16.98
C GLN A 137 -1.78 0.01 15.67
N SER A 138 -2.25 1.09 15.01
CA SER A 138 -1.52 1.64 13.87
C SER A 138 -0.17 2.21 14.31
N GLY A 139 0.81 2.10 13.43
CA GLY A 139 2.12 2.71 13.59
C GLY A 139 2.57 3.34 12.27
N TYR A 140 3.77 3.89 12.25
CA TYR A 140 4.38 4.38 11.02
C TYR A 140 5.41 3.37 10.53
N HIS A 141 5.42 3.14 9.23
CA HIS A 141 6.42 2.32 8.57
C HIS A 141 7.28 3.22 7.69
N HIS A 142 8.60 3.08 7.75
CA HIS A 142 9.47 3.82 6.82
C HIS A 142 9.34 3.25 5.40
N LEU A 143 9.56 4.10 4.40
CA LEU A 143 9.65 3.67 3.01
C LEU A 143 10.99 2.93 2.80
N ASN A 144 10.96 1.91 1.93
CA ASN A 144 12.15 1.12 1.65
C ASN A 144 13.13 1.89 0.74
N ASN A 145 14.41 1.57 0.88
CA ASN A 145 15.45 2.08 -0.02
C ASN A 145 15.47 1.36 -1.37
N TRP A 146 14.80 0.22 -1.46
CA TRP A 146 14.58 -0.55 -2.68
C TRP A 146 13.21 -0.26 -3.25
N GLY A 147 13.13 -0.09 -4.58
CA GLY A 147 11.88 0.11 -5.28
C GLY A 147 11.44 1.58 -5.36
N THR A 148 10.21 1.76 -5.77
CA THR A 148 9.63 3.08 -6.07
C THR A 148 8.36 3.38 -5.27
N ASN A 149 8.06 2.59 -4.23
CA ASN A 149 6.90 2.84 -3.38
C ASN A 149 7.05 4.19 -2.66
N SER A 150 6.07 5.06 -2.82
CA SER A 150 6.04 6.40 -2.23
C SER A 150 4.96 6.59 -1.17
N PHE A 151 4.14 5.55 -0.92
CA PHE A 151 3.04 5.61 0.03
C PHE A 151 2.84 4.29 0.77
N PHE A 152 2.92 4.33 2.09
CA PHE A 152 2.68 3.19 2.96
C PHE A 152 1.54 3.49 3.93
N CYS A 153 0.57 2.57 4.05
CA CYS A 153 -0.56 2.68 4.97
C CYS A 153 -0.57 1.51 5.96
N VAL A 154 -0.61 1.83 7.24
CA VAL A 154 -0.75 0.88 8.35
C VAL A 154 -2.12 1.01 8.95
N ILE A 155 -2.93 -0.04 8.91
CA ILE A 155 -4.25 -0.08 9.53
C ILE A 155 -4.12 -0.69 10.92
N GLY A 156 -4.54 0.07 11.95
CA GLY A 156 -4.58 -0.41 13.33
C GLY A 156 -5.89 -1.10 13.70
N LYS A 157 -5.92 -1.68 14.88
CA LYS A 157 -7.14 -2.30 15.42
C LYS A 157 -8.21 -1.26 15.73
N LYS A 158 -9.47 -1.69 15.59
CA LYS A 158 -10.63 -0.91 16.05
C LYS A 158 -10.59 -0.77 17.58
N HIS A 159 -10.78 0.45 18.07
CA HIS A 159 -10.84 0.75 19.50
C HIS A 159 -11.81 1.90 19.77
N LEU A 160 -12.17 2.12 21.03
CA LEU A 160 -12.96 3.26 21.45
C LEU A 160 -12.03 4.45 21.73
N ALA A 161 -12.37 5.61 21.21
CA ALA A 161 -11.65 6.85 21.47
C ALA A 161 -12.62 8.02 21.74
N PRO A 162 -12.27 8.98 22.63
CA PRO A 162 -13.06 10.18 22.83
C PRO A 162 -12.91 11.12 21.63
N GLU A 163 -14.02 11.62 21.14
CA GLU A 163 -14.11 12.76 20.22
C GLU A 163 -14.52 13.98 21.03
N TRP A 164 -13.62 14.95 21.17
CA TRP A 164 -13.83 16.15 21.96
C TRP A 164 -14.61 17.20 21.18
N HIS A 165 -15.60 17.83 21.82
CA HIS A 165 -16.38 18.92 21.28
C HIS A 165 -15.82 20.26 21.79
N GLU A 166 -16.19 21.36 21.11
CA GLU A 166 -15.71 22.72 21.45
C GLU A 166 -16.12 23.18 22.87
N ASP A 167 -17.21 22.65 23.40
CA ASP A 167 -17.71 22.93 24.74
C ASP A 167 -16.97 22.15 25.86
N GLY A 168 -15.95 21.36 25.49
CA GLY A 168 -15.19 20.51 26.42
C GLY A 168 -15.87 19.17 26.76
N SER A 169 -17.06 18.89 26.24
CA SER A 169 -17.68 17.58 26.33
C SER A 169 -17.02 16.59 25.35
N TYR A 170 -17.27 15.30 25.52
CA TYR A 170 -16.76 14.29 24.56
C TYR A 170 -17.80 13.20 24.29
N THR A 171 -17.70 12.63 23.11
CA THR A 171 -18.47 11.43 22.72
C THR A 171 -17.48 10.29 22.44
N VAL A 172 -17.75 9.10 23.00
CA VAL A 172 -16.90 7.93 22.77
C VAL A 172 -17.39 7.22 21.51
N ARG A 173 -16.49 7.07 20.54
CA ARG A 173 -16.81 6.43 19.26
C ARG A 173 -15.82 5.31 18.92
N PRO A 174 -16.25 4.28 18.16
CA PRO A 174 -15.33 3.30 17.59
C PRO A 174 -14.54 3.96 16.48
N VAL A 175 -13.22 3.88 16.57
CA VAL A 175 -12.27 4.43 15.58
C VAL A 175 -11.28 3.38 15.12
N ILE A 176 -10.70 3.60 13.93
CA ILE A 176 -9.56 2.85 13.40
C ILE A 176 -8.44 3.84 13.14
N GLY A 177 -7.28 3.62 13.75
CA GLY A 177 -6.08 4.42 13.48
C GLY A 177 -5.48 4.05 12.13
N LEU A 178 -5.10 5.05 11.35
CA LEU A 178 -4.32 4.88 10.12
C LEU A 178 -2.97 5.56 10.29
N GLY A 179 -1.88 4.81 10.11
CA GLY A 179 -0.52 5.36 10.01
C GLY A 179 -0.17 5.55 8.53
N LEU A 180 0.07 6.78 8.11
CA LEU A 180 0.41 7.10 6.72
C LEU A 180 1.85 7.57 6.65
N THR A 181 2.65 6.94 5.82
CA THR A 181 4.01 7.37 5.48
C THR A 181 4.05 7.71 4.00
N VAL A 182 4.50 8.89 3.66
CA VAL A 182 4.49 9.43 2.31
C VAL A 182 5.85 10.03 1.97
N ASP A 183 6.31 9.83 0.74
CA ASP A 183 7.50 10.49 0.22
C ASP A 183 7.18 11.96 -0.12
N GLU A 184 7.67 12.89 0.70
CA GLU A 184 7.39 14.32 0.55
C GLU A 184 7.88 14.90 -0.80
N ARG A 185 8.77 14.21 -1.49
CA ARG A 185 9.28 14.64 -2.80
C ARG A 185 8.23 14.56 -3.92
N ILE A 186 7.15 13.78 -3.76
CA ILE A 186 6.08 13.63 -4.77
C ILE A 186 5.00 14.71 -4.69
N GLY A 187 4.90 15.41 -3.57
CA GLY A 187 3.92 16.48 -3.34
C GLY A 187 4.21 17.21 -2.04
N ASP A 188 3.74 18.43 -1.91
CA ASP A 188 3.90 19.25 -0.72
C ASP A 188 2.86 18.95 0.36
N GLY A 189 3.10 19.47 1.57
CA GLY A 189 2.22 19.27 2.74
C GLY A 189 0.78 19.76 2.51
N TYR A 190 0.58 20.82 1.70
CA TYR A 190 -0.75 21.30 1.36
C TYR A 190 -1.51 20.29 0.50
N TYR A 191 -0.82 19.68 -0.46
CA TYR A 191 -1.40 18.62 -1.29
C TYR A 191 -1.78 17.39 -0.45
N TYR A 192 -0.91 16.98 0.49
CA TYR A 192 -1.20 15.87 1.43
C TYR A 192 -2.38 16.18 2.34
N SER A 193 -2.44 17.40 2.88
CA SER A 193 -3.57 17.83 3.71
C SER A 193 -4.91 17.67 2.96
N GLY A 194 -4.97 18.10 1.70
CA GLY A 194 -6.15 17.87 0.86
C GLY A 194 -6.46 16.38 0.63
N THR A 195 -5.44 15.54 0.47
CA THR A 195 -5.63 14.09 0.34
C THR A 195 -6.18 13.47 1.61
N VAL A 196 -5.69 13.89 2.78
CA VAL A 196 -6.18 13.41 4.09
C VAL A 196 -7.64 13.84 4.31
N ARG A 197 -8.00 15.08 3.96
CA ARG A 197 -9.41 15.54 4.03
C ARG A 197 -10.32 14.69 3.14
N LEU A 198 -9.91 14.43 1.90
CA LEU A 198 -10.66 13.56 0.99
C LEU A 198 -10.79 12.15 1.56
N LEU A 199 -9.70 11.57 2.08
CA LEU A 199 -9.72 10.25 2.69
C LEU A 199 -10.70 10.19 3.86
N LYS A 200 -10.67 11.20 4.75
CA LYS A 200 -11.59 11.32 5.88
C LYS A 200 -13.04 11.37 5.39
N LYS A 201 -13.33 12.23 4.40
CA LYS A 201 -14.66 12.36 3.79
C LYS A 201 -15.18 11.04 3.25
N LEU A 202 -14.35 10.28 2.54
CA LEU A 202 -14.71 8.98 1.97
C LEU A 202 -14.94 7.91 3.05
N MET A 203 -14.19 7.96 4.16
CA MET A 203 -14.36 7.03 5.28
C MET A 203 -15.62 7.33 6.10
N GLU A 204 -16.02 8.59 6.19
CA GLU A 204 -17.25 9.04 6.87
C GLU A 204 -18.50 8.86 6.01
N ASN A 205 -18.35 8.77 4.68
CA ASN A 205 -19.45 8.63 3.71
C ASN A 205 -19.13 7.47 2.73
N PRO A 206 -19.21 6.22 3.19
CA PRO A 206 -18.79 5.06 2.40
C PRO A 206 -19.63 4.83 1.13
N GLU A 207 -20.85 5.37 1.05
CA GLU A 207 -21.71 5.36 -0.15
C GLU A 207 -21.04 6.05 -1.36
N LEU A 208 -20.12 6.97 -1.14
CA LEU A 208 -19.32 7.59 -2.21
C LEU A 208 -18.35 6.61 -2.89
N LEU A 209 -18.12 5.44 -2.30
CA LEU A 209 -17.24 4.39 -2.85
C LEU A 209 -18.01 3.39 -3.72
N GLU A 210 -19.34 3.40 -3.69
CA GLU A 210 -20.22 2.59 -4.55
C GLU A 210 -20.20 3.08 -6.01
N GLN A 211 -19.86 4.37 -6.20
CA GLN A 211 -19.70 4.97 -7.52
C GLN A 211 -18.27 4.76 -8.05
N PRO A 212 -18.07 4.82 -9.38
CA PRO A 212 -16.73 4.76 -9.98
C PRO A 212 -15.74 5.70 -9.28
N PHE A 213 -14.51 5.25 -9.10
CA PHE A 213 -13.51 6.04 -8.35
C PHE A 213 -13.14 7.34 -9.06
N SER A 214 -13.37 7.45 -10.38
CA SER A 214 -13.25 8.69 -11.15
C SER A 214 -14.31 9.74 -10.84
N THR A 215 -15.43 9.37 -10.18
CA THR A 215 -16.49 10.33 -9.82
C THR A 215 -15.96 11.37 -8.84
N PRO A 216 -16.02 12.68 -9.19
CA PRO A 216 -15.53 13.74 -8.32
C PRO A 216 -16.26 13.80 -6.97
N VAL A 217 -15.55 14.21 -5.93
CA VAL A 217 -16.07 14.37 -4.57
C VAL A 217 -15.67 15.76 -4.07
N GLU A 218 -16.61 16.51 -3.53
CA GLU A 218 -16.35 17.78 -2.84
C GLU A 218 -15.93 17.53 -1.39
N TYR A 219 -14.81 18.14 -0.92
CA TYR A 219 -14.22 17.91 0.39
C TYR A 219 -13.43 19.09 0.94
#